data_adff4cc6ab14b48ae964896d9fa9020a
#
_entry.id   adff4cc6ab14b48ae964896d9fa9020a
#
_cell.length_a   1.000
_cell.length_b   1.000
_cell.length_c   1.000
_cell.angle_alpha   90.00
_cell.angle_beta   90.00
_cell.angle_gamma   90.00
#
_symmetry.space_group_name_H-M   'P 1'
#
loop_
_entity.id
_entity.type
_entity.pdbx_description
1 polymer ?
#
loop_
_entity_poly.entity_id
_entity_poly.type
_entity_poly.pdbx_seq_one_letter_code
_entity_poly.pdbx_strand_id
1 'polypeptide(L)'
;RDVAPSRGLGDVYKRQRKGRVKMKAFLILEDGNVFTGTSIGSTREVISEIVFNTSMTGYLEVLTDPSYAGQAVVMTYPLIGNYGITPDMESERPWPDGYIVRELSRMPSNFRCEGTIQDFLEKNDIPGVAGIDTRALTKILREKGTMNGMITTNENYNLDEIIPKLKAYTTGNVVDKVTCTEKKVLKGQGKRVALMDFGAKNNIAKSLNERGCEVTI
;
A
#
# COMPACT_ATOMS: atom_id res chain seq x y z
N ARG A 1 -11.25 37.65 -28.56
CA ARG A 1 -11.85 36.77 -27.54
C ARG A 1 -10.67 36.17 -26.77
N ASP A 2 -10.41 36.75 -25.59
CA ASP A 2 -9.37 36.29 -24.69
C ASP A 2 -9.81 34.95 -24.09
N VAL A 3 -9.13 33.87 -24.47
CA VAL A 3 -9.27 32.58 -23.81
C VAL A 3 -8.45 32.65 -22.53
N ALA A 4 -9.12 32.74 -21.39
CA ALA A 4 -8.46 32.65 -20.09
C ALA A 4 -7.65 31.35 -20.03
N PRO A 5 -6.35 31.38 -19.66
CA PRO A 5 -5.56 30.17 -19.55
C PRO A 5 -6.18 29.27 -18.48
N SER A 6 -6.50 28.03 -18.85
CA SER A 6 -6.98 27.02 -17.90
C SER A 6 -5.97 26.91 -16.77
N ARG A 7 -6.37 27.24 -15.56
CA ARG A 7 -5.56 26.96 -14.35
C ARG A 7 -5.45 25.46 -14.23
N GLY A 8 -4.37 24.90 -14.80
CA GLY A 8 -4.18 23.47 -14.88
C GLY A 8 -4.08 22.85 -13.47
N LEU A 9 -4.49 21.59 -13.36
CA LEU A 9 -4.30 20.73 -12.17
C LEU A 9 -2.92 20.89 -11.52
N GLY A 10 -1.88 21.20 -12.30
CA GLY A 10 -0.53 21.48 -11.82
C GLY A 10 -0.41 22.63 -10.82
N ASP A 11 -1.25 23.67 -10.90
CA ASP A 11 -1.21 24.80 -9.96
C ASP A 11 -1.92 24.48 -8.64
N VAL A 12 -2.94 23.63 -8.67
CA VAL A 12 -3.62 23.12 -7.45
C VAL A 12 -2.64 22.25 -6.65
N TYR A 13 -1.92 21.35 -7.33
CA TYR A 13 -0.91 20.49 -6.69
C TYR A 13 0.31 21.27 -6.19
N LYS A 14 0.73 22.32 -6.86
CA LYS A 14 1.82 23.22 -6.39
C LYS A 14 1.44 23.98 -5.13
N ARG A 15 0.17 24.43 -5.00
CA ARG A 15 -0.30 25.13 -3.80
C ARG A 15 -0.43 24.24 -2.58
N GLN A 16 -0.89 22.99 -2.75
CA GLN A 16 -0.99 22.01 -1.67
C GLN A 16 0.40 21.61 -1.11
N ARG A 17 1.47 21.72 -1.90
CA ARG A 17 2.84 21.35 -1.51
C ARG A 17 3.64 22.44 -0.78
N LYS A 18 3.20 23.70 -0.80
CA LYS A 18 3.96 24.82 -0.19
C LYS A 18 4.08 24.79 1.33
N GLY A 19 3.52 23.79 2.03
CA GLY A 19 3.48 23.72 3.49
C GLY A 19 3.82 22.37 4.12
N ARG A 20 4.04 21.30 3.33
CA ARG A 20 4.36 19.99 3.96
C ARG A 20 5.82 19.95 4.40
N VAL A 21 6.03 19.89 5.71
CA VAL A 21 7.34 19.62 6.30
C VAL A 21 7.75 18.19 5.90
N LYS A 22 8.93 18.04 5.31
CA LYS A 22 9.50 16.71 5.06
C LYS A 22 9.94 16.11 6.39
N MET A 23 9.15 15.19 6.90
CA MET A 23 9.44 14.46 8.12
C MET A 23 10.29 13.24 7.77
N LYS A 24 11.33 12.97 8.56
CA LYS A 24 12.08 11.73 8.44
C LYS A 24 11.21 10.54 8.85
N ALA A 25 11.44 9.41 8.22
CA ALA A 25 10.87 8.13 8.62
C ALA A 25 11.95 7.05 8.54
N PHE A 26 11.81 6.05 9.39
CA PHE A 26 12.77 4.98 9.54
C PHE A 26 12.05 3.64 9.34
N LEU A 27 12.67 2.75 8.60
CA LEU A 27 12.35 1.34 8.59
C LEU A 27 13.44 0.60 9.36
N ILE A 28 13.07 -0.01 10.46
CA ILE A 28 13.94 -0.77 11.35
C ILE A 28 13.60 -2.25 11.18
N LEU A 29 14.55 -3.08 10.80
CA LEU A 29 14.38 -4.53 10.67
C LEU A 29 14.80 -5.26 11.95
N GLU A 30 14.28 -6.46 12.15
CA GLU A 30 14.58 -7.30 13.32
C GLU A 30 16.04 -7.75 13.42
N ASP A 31 16.80 -7.65 12.33
CA ASP A 31 18.24 -7.92 12.28
C ASP A 31 19.11 -6.70 12.64
N GLY A 32 18.47 -5.57 12.98
CA GLY A 32 19.12 -4.32 13.34
C GLY A 32 19.45 -3.39 12.17
N ASN A 33 19.17 -3.77 10.93
CA ASN A 33 19.32 -2.86 9.80
C ASN A 33 18.31 -1.72 9.89
N VAL A 34 18.76 -0.49 9.65
CA VAL A 34 17.92 0.71 9.66
C VAL A 34 18.04 1.42 8.32
N PHE A 35 16.90 1.66 7.69
CA PHE A 35 16.80 2.45 6.46
C PHE A 35 16.13 3.79 6.78
N THR A 36 16.81 4.88 6.43
CA THR A 36 16.29 6.24 6.64
C THR A 36 15.71 6.80 5.35
N GLY A 37 14.52 7.35 5.43
CA GLY A 37 13.83 7.97 4.32
C GLY A 37 12.98 9.17 4.75
N THR A 38 11.97 9.47 3.97
CA THR A 38 10.99 10.54 4.21
C THR A 38 9.60 9.93 4.37
N SER A 39 8.85 10.38 5.35
CA SER A 39 7.45 9.98 5.53
C SER A 39 6.59 10.42 4.34
N ILE A 40 5.78 9.51 3.83
CA ILE A 40 4.84 9.72 2.72
C ILE A 40 3.41 9.31 3.07
N GLY A 41 3.13 8.96 4.31
CA GLY A 41 1.83 8.54 4.79
C GLY A 41 1.56 9.07 6.19
N SER A 42 0.81 8.31 6.99
CA SER A 42 0.56 8.68 8.37
C SER A 42 1.83 8.62 9.22
N THR A 43 1.80 9.28 10.37
CA THR A 43 2.91 9.28 11.34
C THR A 43 2.77 8.17 12.38
N ARG A 44 1.79 7.30 12.23
CA ARG A 44 1.55 6.15 13.10
C ARG A 44 2.75 5.20 13.06
N GLU A 45 3.16 4.71 14.19
CA GLU A 45 4.14 3.62 14.25
C GLU A 45 3.44 2.29 13.98
N VAL A 46 4.10 1.42 13.23
CA VAL A 46 3.59 0.08 12.93
C VAL A 46 4.72 -0.94 12.95
N ILE A 47 4.44 -2.09 13.54
CA ILE A 47 5.24 -3.31 13.42
C ILE A 47 4.50 -4.26 12.50
N SER A 48 5.21 -4.81 11.51
CA SER A 48 4.60 -5.66 10.48
C SER A 48 5.65 -6.56 9.85
N GLU A 49 5.22 -7.64 9.20
CA GLU A 49 6.07 -8.42 8.33
C GLU A 49 6.41 -7.61 7.09
N ILE A 50 7.69 -7.50 6.75
CA ILE A 50 8.18 -6.76 5.59
C ILE A 50 8.28 -7.70 4.40
N VAL A 51 7.49 -7.42 3.37
CA VAL A 51 7.46 -8.16 2.11
C VAL A 51 7.75 -7.26 0.94
N PHE A 52 8.08 -7.81 -0.23
CA PHE A 52 8.34 -7.02 -1.43
C PHE A 52 7.52 -7.49 -2.63
N ASN A 53 7.21 -6.54 -3.50
CA ASN A 53 6.57 -6.77 -4.78
C ASN A 53 7.45 -6.21 -5.91
N THR A 54 7.70 -7.00 -6.96
CA THR A 54 8.59 -6.64 -8.08
C THR A 54 7.86 -6.13 -9.31
N SER A 55 6.54 -5.98 -9.25
CA SER A 55 5.74 -5.46 -10.36
C SER A 55 6.13 -4.03 -10.70
N MET A 56 6.21 -3.72 -11.99
CA MET A 56 6.49 -2.37 -12.48
C MET A 56 5.25 -1.46 -12.44
N THR A 57 4.07 -2.06 -12.47
CA THR A 57 2.76 -1.40 -12.47
C THR A 57 1.85 -2.11 -11.47
N GLY A 58 0.63 -1.63 -11.27
CA GLY A 58 -0.33 -2.29 -10.39
C GLY A 58 -0.12 -1.97 -8.90
N TYR A 59 0.50 -0.85 -8.58
CA TYR A 59 0.74 -0.48 -7.19
C TYR A 59 -0.56 -0.18 -6.41
N LEU A 60 -1.62 0.22 -7.11
CA LEU A 60 -2.92 0.45 -6.49
C LEU A 60 -3.60 -0.88 -6.15
N GLU A 61 -3.49 -1.84 -7.06
CA GLU A 61 -3.94 -3.20 -6.85
C GLU A 61 -3.22 -3.83 -5.65
N VAL A 62 -1.90 -3.62 -5.52
CA VAL A 62 -1.13 -4.05 -4.33
C VAL A 62 -1.66 -3.39 -3.05
N LEU A 63 -1.93 -2.07 -3.09
CA LEU A 63 -2.44 -1.34 -1.92
C LEU A 63 -3.84 -1.81 -1.50
N THR A 64 -4.64 -2.33 -2.42
CA THR A 64 -6.03 -2.76 -2.14
C THR A 64 -6.21 -4.28 -2.15
N ASP A 65 -5.12 -5.05 -2.22
CA ASP A 65 -5.13 -6.52 -2.17
C ASP A 65 -5.21 -7.02 -0.73
N PRO A 66 -6.27 -7.73 -0.34
CA PRO A 66 -6.39 -8.32 1.00
C PRO A 66 -5.25 -9.26 1.40
N SER A 67 -4.51 -9.80 0.43
CA SER A 67 -3.35 -10.67 0.68
C SER A 67 -2.23 -9.98 1.46
N TYR A 68 -2.19 -8.65 1.45
CA TYR A 68 -1.18 -7.86 2.18
C TYR A 68 -1.64 -7.41 3.57
N ALA A 69 -2.76 -7.91 4.06
CA ALA A 69 -3.20 -7.61 5.43
C ALA A 69 -2.16 -8.12 6.45
N GLY A 70 -1.73 -7.26 7.36
CA GLY A 70 -0.69 -7.56 8.35
C GLY A 70 0.74 -7.47 7.81
N GLN A 71 0.93 -6.93 6.60
CA GLN A 71 2.25 -6.80 5.96
C GLN A 71 2.54 -5.34 5.56
N ALA A 72 3.80 -4.93 5.63
CA ALA A 72 4.27 -3.70 5.02
C ALA A 72 4.99 -4.03 3.70
N VAL A 73 4.56 -3.39 2.61
CA VAL A 73 4.96 -3.77 1.26
C VAL A 73 6.02 -2.84 0.71
N VAL A 74 7.13 -3.42 0.27
CA VAL A 74 8.21 -2.75 -0.47
C VAL A 74 7.94 -2.86 -1.96
N MET A 75 7.69 -1.73 -2.62
CA MET A 75 7.66 -1.70 -4.08
C MET A 75 9.08 -1.54 -4.62
N THR A 76 9.57 -2.54 -5.36
CA THR A 76 10.95 -2.54 -5.83
C THR A 76 11.16 -1.69 -7.07
N TYR A 77 10.10 -1.40 -7.83
CA TYR A 77 10.19 -0.50 -8.97
C TYR A 77 10.56 0.91 -8.53
N PRO A 78 11.52 1.56 -9.22
CA PRO A 78 12.11 2.81 -8.72
C PRO A 78 11.14 3.96 -8.51
N LEU A 79 10.15 4.12 -9.38
CA LEU A 79 9.18 5.23 -9.34
C LEU A 79 7.76 4.69 -9.20
N ILE A 80 7.11 5.02 -8.09
CA ILE A 80 5.74 4.63 -7.79
C ILE A 80 4.83 5.86 -7.79
N GLY A 81 3.55 5.71 -8.13
CA GLY A 81 2.57 6.78 -8.07
C GLY A 81 2.41 7.61 -9.34
N ASN A 82 2.99 7.19 -10.45
CA ASN A 82 2.98 7.93 -11.72
C ASN A 82 1.59 8.11 -12.34
N TYR A 83 0.64 7.21 -12.10
CA TYR A 83 -0.75 7.36 -12.55
C TYR A 83 -1.73 7.75 -11.43
N GLY A 84 -1.25 7.89 -10.18
CA GLY A 84 -2.06 8.28 -9.03
C GLY A 84 -3.02 7.20 -8.56
N ILE A 85 -4.09 7.62 -7.91
CA ILE A 85 -5.19 6.75 -7.48
C ILE A 85 -6.25 6.76 -8.57
N THR A 86 -6.73 5.58 -8.96
CA THR A 86 -7.78 5.37 -9.96
C THR A 86 -8.87 4.48 -9.37
N PRO A 87 -10.04 4.35 -10.02
CA PRO A 87 -11.11 3.45 -9.55
C PRO A 87 -10.79 1.96 -9.60
N ASP A 88 -9.61 1.57 -10.15
CA ASP A 88 -9.23 0.17 -10.34
C ASP A 88 -8.67 -0.43 -9.05
N MET A 89 -9.54 -0.72 -8.10
CA MET A 89 -9.20 -1.28 -6.78
C MET A 89 -9.62 -2.75 -6.70
N GLU A 90 -8.79 -3.57 -6.04
CA GLU A 90 -9.07 -4.99 -5.77
C GLU A 90 -10.03 -5.20 -4.58
N SER A 91 -10.22 -4.17 -3.76
CA SER A 91 -11.17 -4.15 -2.66
C SER A 91 -11.55 -2.71 -2.28
N GLU A 92 -12.50 -2.55 -1.36
CA GLU A 92 -13.06 -1.24 -0.96
C GLU A 92 -12.09 -0.38 -0.13
N ARG A 93 -11.00 -0.97 0.40
CA ARG A 93 -10.04 -0.29 1.28
C ARG A 93 -8.61 -0.80 1.07
N PRO A 94 -7.60 -0.05 1.48
CA PRO A 94 -6.23 -0.57 1.53
C PRO A 94 -6.06 -1.58 2.68
N TRP A 95 -5.12 -2.50 2.50
CA TRP A 95 -4.84 -3.58 3.43
C TRP A 95 -3.44 -3.61 4.01
N PRO A 96 -2.37 -3.18 3.29
CA PRO A 96 -1.04 -3.15 3.86
C PRO A 96 -0.96 -2.27 5.10
N ASP A 97 -0.23 -2.74 6.10
CA ASP A 97 0.04 -1.97 7.33
C ASP A 97 1.04 -0.84 7.11
N GLY A 98 1.87 -0.94 6.06
CA GLY A 98 2.84 0.07 5.69
C GLY A 98 3.25 0.00 4.22
N TYR A 99 3.80 1.10 3.70
CA TYR A 99 4.16 1.21 2.29
C TYR A 99 5.55 1.81 2.10
N ILE A 100 6.42 1.10 1.37
CA ILE A 100 7.83 1.44 1.27
C ILE A 100 8.22 1.56 -0.19
N VAL A 101 8.79 2.70 -0.58
CA VAL A 101 9.17 3.00 -1.96
C VAL A 101 10.54 3.65 -2.05
N ARG A 102 11.19 3.51 -3.20
CA ARG A 102 12.41 4.27 -3.49
C ARG A 102 12.06 5.73 -3.82
N GLU A 103 11.17 5.95 -4.75
CA GLU A 103 10.73 7.28 -5.15
C GLU A 103 9.21 7.31 -5.37
N LEU A 104 8.57 8.34 -4.82
CA LEU A 104 7.17 8.61 -5.06
C LEU A 104 7.04 9.69 -6.13
N SER A 105 6.22 9.44 -7.15
CA SER A 105 5.94 10.42 -8.22
C SER A 105 5.44 11.73 -7.63
N ARG A 106 6.07 12.80 -8.05
CA ARG A 106 5.70 14.14 -7.57
C ARG A 106 4.34 14.60 -8.10
N MET A 107 3.99 14.14 -9.27
CA MET A 107 2.76 14.56 -9.94
C MET A 107 2.26 13.41 -10.82
N PRO A 108 1.12 12.81 -10.44
CA PRO A 108 0.49 11.79 -11.26
C PRO A 108 0.09 12.37 -12.62
N SER A 109 0.24 11.59 -13.69
CA SER A 109 -0.14 11.96 -15.04
C SER A 109 -1.02 10.87 -15.66
N ASN A 110 -2.31 10.89 -15.29
CA ASN A 110 -3.32 10.00 -15.85
C ASN A 110 -4.67 10.72 -15.85
N PHE A 111 -5.43 10.58 -16.93
CA PHE A 111 -6.76 11.21 -17.06
C PHE A 111 -7.79 10.65 -16.04
N ARG A 112 -7.57 9.44 -15.50
CA ARG A 112 -8.41 8.81 -14.45
C ARG A 112 -7.90 9.07 -13.04
N CYS A 113 -6.91 9.93 -12.86
CA CYS A 113 -6.31 10.20 -11.55
C CYS A 113 -7.27 10.99 -10.66
N GLU A 114 -7.66 10.41 -9.53
CA GLU A 114 -8.52 11.01 -8.50
C GLU A 114 -7.72 11.60 -7.32
N GLY A 115 -6.43 11.23 -7.19
CA GLY A 115 -5.59 11.70 -6.10
C GLY A 115 -4.18 11.15 -6.14
N THR A 116 -3.37 11.55 -5.15
CA THR A 116 -2.01 11.04 -5.01
C THR A 116 -1.96 9.84 -4.06
N ILE A 117 -0.93 9.00 -4.20
CA ILE A 117 -0.70 7.91 -3.24
C ILE A 117 -0.48 8.47 -1.83
N GLN A 118 0.24 9.57 -1.70
CA GLN A 118 0.49 10.18 -0.40
C GLN A 118 -0.81 10.56 0.31
N ASP A 119 -1.74 11.24 -0.39
CA ASP A 119 -3.04 11.61 0.18
C ASP A 119 -3.87 10.36 0.53
N PHE A 120 -3.76 9.31 -0.29
CA PHE A 120 -4.43 8.04 -0.05
C PHE A 120 -3.90 7.33 1.22
N LEU A 121 -2.59 7.26 1.39
CA LEU A 121 -1.97 6.68 2.58
C LEU A 121 -2.33 7.47 3.84
N GLU A 122 -2.24 8.81 3.79
CA GLU A 122 -2.60 9.68 4.91
C GLU A 122 -4.07 9.54 5.31
N LYS A 123 -4.97 9.53 4.32
CA LYS A 123 -6.43 9.37 4.54
C LYS A 123 -6.78 8.02 5.20
N ASN A 124 -6.03 6.98 4.90
CA ASN A 124 -6.28 5.63 5.40
C ASN A 124 -5.37 5.25 6.59
N ASP A 125 -4.68 6.22 7.18
CA ASP A 125 -3.78 6.04 8.33
C ASP A 125 -2.70 4.96 8.10
N ILE A 126 -2.14 4.90 6.89
CA ILE A 126 -1.07 3.98 6.53
C ILE A 126 0.26 4.73 6.57
N PRO A 127 1.21 4.33 7.42
CA PRO A 127 2.56 4.88 7.39
C PRO A 127 3.30 4.45 6.12
N GLY A 128 4.06 5.37 5.56
CA GLY A 128 4.85 5.09 4.37
C GLY A 128 6.21 5.76 4.41
N VAL A 129 7.19 5.16 3.75
CA VAL A 129 8.57 5.64 3.68
C VAL A 129 9.04 5.68 2.24
N ALA A 130 9.53 6.85 1.80
CA ALA A 130 10.17 7.04 0.50
C ALA A 130 11.65 7.41 0.67
N GLY A 131 12.44 7.15 -0.36
CA GLY A 131 13.88 7.46 -0.37
C GLY A 131 14.76 6.30 0.12
N ILE A 132 14.18 5.13 0.34
CA ILE A 132 14.90 3.93 0.78
C ILE A 132 15.58 3.24 -0.41
N ASP A 133 16.75 2.67 -0.18
CA ASP A 133 17.35 1.72 -1.12
C ASP A 133 16.57 0.40 -1.12
N THR A 134 15.49 0.36 -1.90
CA THR A 134 14.63 -0.82 -2.01
C THR A 134 15.35 -2.02 -2.62
N ARG A 135 16.42 -1.81 -3.41
CA ARG A 135 17.23 -2.90 -3.95
C ARG A 135 18.06 -3.59 -2.86
N ALA A 136 18.71 -2.82 -2.00
CA ALA A 136 19.46 -3.36 -0.86
C ALA A 136 18.51 -4.09 0.11
N LEU A 137 17.38 -3.48 0.43
CA LEU A 137 16.34 -4.09 1.28
C LEU A 137 15.83 -5.41 0.69
N THR A 138 15.48 -5.43 -0.60
CA THR A 138 15.01 -6.65 -1.28
C THR A 138 16.06 -7.75 -1.27
N LYS A 139 17.35 -7.40 -1.40
CA LYS A 139 18.43 -8.38 -1.32
C LYS A 139 18.48 -9.05 0.06
N ILE A 140 18.38 -8.27 1.13
CA ILE A 140 18.32 -8.78 2.51
C ILE A 140 17.14 -9.75 2.68
N LEU A 141 15.94 -9.33 2.25
CA LEU A 141 14.74 -10.17 2.37
C LEU A 141 14.82 -11.46 1.53
N ARG A 142 15.50 -11.43 0.39
CA ARG A 142 15.71 -12.63 -0.42
C ARG A 142 16.70 -13.61 0.19
N GLU A 143 17.73 -13.12 0.86
CA GLU A 143 18.78 -13.91 1.46
C GLU A 143 18.35 -14.50 2.82
N LYS A 144 17.60 -13.74 3.61
CA LYS A 144 17.22 -14.11 4.98
C LYS A 144 15.77 -14.58 5.14
N GLY A 145 14.94 -14.44 4.12
CA GLY A 145 13.49 -14.62 4.20
C GLY A 145 12.75 -13.32 4.55
N THR A 146 11.43 -13.42 4.69
CA THR A 146 10.62 -12.32 5.24
C THR A 146 11.06 -12.00 6.66
N MET A 147 11.01 -10.74 7.04
CA MET A 147 11.47 -10.24 8.33
C MET A 147 10.45 -9.29 8.90
N ASN A 148 10.34 -9.26 10.23
CA ASN A 148 9.57 -8.23 10.89
C ASN A 148 10.33 -6.90 10.87
N GLY A 149 9.57 -5.81 10.73
CA GLY A 149 10.12 -4.47 10.76
C GLY A 149 9.16 -3.47 11.37
N MET A 150 9.70 -2.34 11.78
CA MET A 150 8.96 -1.20 12.31
C MET A 150 9.12 0.00 11.40
N ILE A 151 8.01 0.64 11.06
CA ILE A 151 8.03 1.97 10.43
C ILE A 151 7.72 2.99 11.53
N THR A 152 8.60 3.98 11.71
CA THR A 152 8.44 5.05 12.70
C THR A 152 8.94 6.39 12.17
N THR A 153 8.37 7.47 12.65
CA THR A 153 8.86 8.84 12.45
C THR A 153 9.60 9.39 13.67
N ASN A 154 9.68 8.61 14.75
CA ASN A 154 10.41 8.96 15.96
C ASN A 154 11.92 8.89 15.70
N GLU A 155 12.61 10.03 15.78
CA GLU A 155 14.08 10.10 15.60
C GLU A 155 14.84 9.56 16.83
N ASN A 156 14.18 9.45 17.99
CA ASN A 156 14.78 9.00 19.24
C ASN A 156 14.46 7.52 19.55
N TYR A 157 14.45 6.68 18.50
CA TYR A 157 14.20 5.26 18.68
C TYR A 157 15.37 4.56 19.40
N ASN A 158 15.06 3.50 20.16
CA ASN A 158 16.04 2.67 20.84
C ASN A 158 16.02 1.24 20.24
N LEU A 159 17.10 0.84 19.58
CA LEU A 159 17.20 -0.48 18.95
C LEU A 159 17.15 -1.62 19.96
N ASP A 160 17.72 -1.45 21.16
CA ASP A 160 17.73 -2.48 22.19
C ASP A 160 16.31 -2.81 22.69
N GLU A 161 15.39 -1.85 22.59
CA GLU A 161 13.98 -2.05 22.94
C GLU A 161 13.13 -2.54 21.76
N ILE A 162 13.45 -2.10 20.53
CA ILE A 162 12.66 -2.41 19.34
C ILE A 162 12.96 -3.81 18.81
N ILE A 163 14.23 -4.21 18.71
CA ILE A 163 14.62 -5.50 18.11
C ILE A 163 13.96 -6.69 18.84
N PRO A 164 13.92 -6.77 20.18
CA PRO A 164 13.18 -7.84 20.85
C PRO A 164 11.69 -7.87 20.52
N LYS A 165 11.05 -6.69 20.40
CA LYS A 165 9.63 -6.59 20.01
C LYS A 165 9.40 -7.10 18.60
N LEU A 166 10.29 -6.74 17.64
CA LEU A 166 10.22 -7.21 16.27
C LEU A 166 10.36 -8.73 16.19
N LYS A 167 11.32 -9.31 16.88
CA LYS A 167 11.53 -10.77 16.90
C LYS A 167 10.38 -11.54 17.53
N ALA A 168 9.65 -10.94 18.47
CA ALA A 168 8.49 -11.54 19.11
C ALA A 168 7.18 -11.33 18.35
N TYR A 169 7.17 -10.45 17.34
CA TYR A 169 5.96 -10.12 16.59
C TYR A 169 5.53 -11.29 15.69
N THR A 170 4.24 -11.53 15.65
CA THR A 170 3.59 -12.44 14.70
C THR A 170 2.36 -11.75 14.14
N THR A 171 2.11 -11.93 12.86
CA THR A 171 0.98 -11.31 12.14
C THR A 171 -0.39 -11.76 12.68
N GLY A 172 -0.45 -12.92 13.34
CA GLY A 172 -1.67 -13.47 13.91
C GLY A 172 -2.68 -13.93 12.84
N ASN A 173 -3.95 -14.05 13.24
CA ASN A 173 -5.03 -14.42 12.32
C ASN A 173 -5.53 -13.18 11.56
N VAL A 174 -5.16 -13.07 10.29
CA VAL A 174 -5.61 -11.98 9.40
C VAL A 174 -6.87 -12.35 8.61
N VAL A 175 -7.21 -13.63 8.52
CA VAL A 175 -8.36 -14.11 7.73
C VAL A 175 -9.65 -13.49 8.23
N ASP A 176 -9.85 -13.41 9.54
CA ASP A 176 -11.04 -12.80 10.15
C ASP A 176 -11.21 -11.31 9.79
N LYS A 177 -10.08 -10.62 9.48
CA LYS A 177 -10.10 -9.19 9.11
C LYS A 177 -10.46 -8.96 7.64
N VAL A 178 -10.14 -9.93 6.77
CA VAL A 178 -10.28 -9.80 5.31
C VAL A 178 -11.51 -10.51 4.77
N THR A 179 -12.09 -11.48 5.50
CA THR A 179 -13.30 -12.19 5.13
C THR A 179 -14.51 -11.25 5.15
N CYS A 180 -15.40 -11.38 4.17
CA CYS A 180 -16.65 -10.64 4.15
C CYS A 180 -17.54 -11.01 5.35
N THR A 181 -18.23 -10.02 5.90
CA THR A 181 -19.14 -10.21 7.05
C THR A 181 -20.56 -10.57 6.62
N GLU A 182 -20.90 -10.34 5.36
CA GLU A 182 -22.22 -10.55 4.80
C GLU A 182 -22.15 -11.27 3.47
N LYS A 183 -23.14 -12.12 3.24
CA LYS A 183 -23.31 -12.81 1.96
C LYS A 183 -23.61 -11.80 0.84
N LYS A 184 -22.83 -11.82 -0.23
CA LYS A 184 -23.03 -11.04 -1.44
C LYS A 184 -23.39 -11.96 -2.60
N VAL A 185 -24.36 -11.57 -3.44
CA VAL A 185 -24.78 -12.35 -4.62
C VAL A 185 -24.67 -11.49 -5.86
N LEU A 186 -23.81 -11.88 -6.79
CA LEU A 186 -23.75 -11.33 -8.14
C LEU A 186 -24.62 -12.18 -9.04
N LYS A 187 -25.74 -11.62 -9.49
CA LYS A 187 -26.71 -12.34 -10.33
C LYS A 187 -26.12 -12.69 -11.69
N GLY A 188 -26.42 -13.88 -12.18
CA GLY A 188 -26.07 -14.38 -13.50
C GLY A 188 -27.06 -15.42 -13.96
N GLN A 189 -27.06 -15.78 -15.25
CA GLN A 189 -27.98 -16.75 -15.85
C GLN A 189 -27.33 -18.12 -16.11
N GLY A 190 -26.01 -18.22 -15.87
CA GLY A 190 -25.25 -19.44 -16.09
C GLY A 190 -25.08 -20.30 -14.84
N LYS A 191 -23.89 -20.86 -14.68
CA LYS A 191 -23.57 -21.73 -13.53
C LYS A 191 -23.60 -20.96 -12.22
N ARG A 192 -24.08 -21.60 -11.16
CA ARG A 192 -23.99 -21.07 -9.78
C ARG A 192 -22.65 -21.45 -9.18
N VAL A 193 -21.92 -20.46 -8.68
CA VAL A 193 -20.59 -20.61 -8.07
C VAL A 193 -20.64 -20.08 -6.65
N ALA A 194 -20.20 -20.86 -5.67
CA ALA A 194 -19.90 -20.38 -4.32
C ALA A 194 -18.41 -20.00 -4.26
N LEU A 195 -18.14 -18.74 -3.95
CA LEU A 195 -16.79 -18.23 -3.72
C LEU A 195 -16.59 -18.09 -2.21
N MET A 196 -15.77 -18.98 -1.64
CA MET A 196 -15.38 -18.88 -0.23
C MET A 196 -14.39 -17.72 -0.09
N ASP A 197 -14.78 -16.71 0.72
CA ASP A 197 -13.98 -15.52 0.92
C ASP A 197 -13.05 -15.68 2.12
N PHE A 198 -11.76 -15.75 1.85
CA PHE A 198 -10.67 -15.66 2.81
C PHE A 198 -9.72 -14.49 2.47
N GLY A 199 -10.30 -13.39 1.98
CA GLY A 199 -9.57 -12.27 1.41
C GLY A 199 -9.51 -12.35 -0.12
N ALA A 200 -10.60 -12.73 -0.76
CA ALA A 200 -10.71 -12.82 -2.22
C ALA A 200 -10.71 -11.42 -2.85
N LYS A 201 -9.94 -11.26 -3.93
CA LYS A 201 -9.98 -10.04 -4.75
C LYS A 201 -11.30 -9.91 -5.46
N ASN A 202 -11.86 -8.71 -5.50
CA ASN A 202 -13.11 -8.42 -6.18
C ASN A 202 -13.12 -8.87 -7.64
N ASN A 203 -11.95 -8.81 -8.30
CA ASN A 203 -11.82 -9.21 -9.69
C ASN A 203 -12.09 -10.70 -9.94
N ILE A 204 -11.90 -11.58 -8.94
CA ILE A 204 -12.22 -13.00 -9.05
C ILE A 204 -13.74 -13.17 -9.23
N ALA A 205 -14.53 -12.57 -8.33
CA ALA A 205 -15.99 -12.63 -8.41
C ALA A 205 -16.52 -11.97 -9.68
N LYS A 206 -15.98 -10.81 -10.03
CA LYS A 206 -16.31 -10.06 -11.25
C LYS A 206 -16.05 -10.88 -12.50
N SER A 207 -14.87 -11.49 -12.62
CA SER A 207 -14.49 -12.30 -13.79
C SER A 207 -15.37 -13.54 -13.96
N LEU A 208 -15.83 -14.15 -12.87
CA LEU A 208 -16.81 -15.25 -12.93
C LEU A 208 -18.17 -14.76 -13.40
N ASN A 209 -18.63 -13.63 -12.87
CA ASN A 209 -19.91 -13.04 -13.22
C ASN A 209 -19.97 -12.55 -14.67
N GLU A 210 -18.92 -11.92 -15.17
CA GLU A 210 -18.78 -11.51 -16.57
C GLU A 210 -18.84 -12.69 -17.56
N ARG A 211 -18.50 -13.90 -17.08
CA ARG A 211 -18.68 -15.15 -17.84
C ARG A 211 -20.07 -15.77 -17.67
N GLY A 212 -21.02 -15.00 -17.11
CA GLY A 212 -22.42 -15.36 -16.95
C GLY A 212 -22.72 -16.16 -15.69
N CYS A 213 -21.75 -16.44 -14.81
CA CYS A 213 -22.01 -17.16 -13.57
C CYS A 213 -22.81 -16.32 -12.57
N GLU A 214 -23.73 -16.95 -11.84
CA GLU A 214 -24.26 -16.43 -10.60
C GLU A 214 -23.24 -16.72 -9.48
N VAL A 215 -22.66 -15.70 -8.88
CA VAL A 215 -21.61 -15.86 -7.86
C VAL A 215 -22.15 -15.48 -6.50
N THR A 216 -22.06 -16.41 -5.56
CA THR A 216 -22.35 -16.18 -4.13
C THR A 216 -21.02 -16.12 -3.37
N ILE A 217 -20.74 -15.01 -2.71
CA ILE A 217 -19.60 -14.79 -1.87
C ILE A 217 -20.05 -14.92 -0.42
#